data_214daa4dd8a9859f854068373d100b3c
#
_entry.id   214daa4dd8a9859f854068373d100b3c
#
_cell.length_a   1.000
_cell.length_b   1.000
_cell.length_c   1.000
_cell.angle_alpha   90.00
_cell.angle_beta   90.00
_cell.angle_gamma   90.00
#
_symmetry.space_group_name_H-M   'P 1'
#
loop_
_entity.id
_entity.type
_entity.pdbx_description
1 polymer ?
#
loop_
_entity_poly.entity_id
_entity_poly.type
_entity_poly.pdbx_seq_one_letter_code
_entity_poly.pdbx_strand_id
1 'polypeptide(L)'
;VTDDELPVSLERRRLLLALGFGAASAITLSKVQGTTRPTITNVRPRGTESSSGASNPPSVAGTATTSPVAPDHVFDQVIGGGRVIDPETGYDRVANVGIDGTTITAISEAPLTGRATINAEHRVVAPGFIDMISYDPNEYGIWFKIADGVTTNLGMHGMLTTADRFFSTYEGKSPCHYGGAYDNYYMRSNGGQEIGGSSPATPAQIDSLVDDIETQLHQGWIGASFSPEYSPGITDDEISQQMAVAAKYGLPSFFHGRYSTDVPPDDNAKTLQEILDLGRQTGSGVHVMHITSTGGTFQMAQSLDTLQKARDNDKLDVTACLYPYNFWATYIRSARFAPGWQERFHITYSDLVVPGTGERLTKQSFDSYRASENKLVAAYAIPDADVVTALQSKFTMVGSDAILEPANNNHPRAAGCFSRTLGYYARDQQTLSLIDALAKMTILPAKRLEGKAPALAKKGRLQQGADADITIFDPSTVADRSTVDNPAQESAGIDYVLVLGQVVKSPDGLHKDVLPGQPIKSVLS
;
A
#
# COMPACT_ATOMS: atom_id res chain seq x y z
N VAL A 1 -29.13 22.38 14.25
CA VAL A 1 -28.09 22.05 13.26
C VAL A 1 -27.84 20.57 13.42
N THR A 2 -28.35 19.77 12.52
CA THR A 2 -28.25 18.31 12.50
C THR A 2 -26.84 17.89 12.09
N ASP A 3 -26.25 16.91 12.77
CA ASP A 3 -24.88 16.43 12.65
C ASP A 3 -24.55 15.66 11.34
N ASP A 4 -25.35 15.78 10.29
CA ASP A 4 -25.32 14.88 9.13
C ASP A 4 -24.43 15.29 7.94
N GLU A 5 -23.64 16.36 8.03
CA GLU A 5 -22.87 16.86 6.88
C GLU A 5 -21.38 17.15 7.14
N LEU A 6 -20.68 16.31 7.92
CA LEU A 6 -19.23 16.51 8.06
C LEU A 6 -18.47 15.62 7.06
N PRO A 7 -17.50 16.19 6.30
CA PRO A 7 -16.65 15.40 5.42
C PRO A 7 -15.90 14.31 6.19
N VAL A 8 -15.69 13.14 5.60
CA VAL A 8 -14.96 12.00 6.17
C VAL A 8 -13.61 12.41 6.77
N SER A 9 -12.93 13.40 6.16
CA SER A 9 -11.69 13.99 6.67
C SER A 9 -11.84 14.65 8.05
N LEU A 10 -13.00 15.24 8.33
CA LEU A 10 -13.27 15.89 9.62
C LEU A 10 -13.59 14.87 10.72
N GLU A 11 -14.27 13.79 10.37
CA GLU A 11 -14.51 12.68 11.31
C GLU A 11 -13.23 11.94 11.65
N ARG A 12 -12.39 11.66 10.65
CA ARG A 12 -11.05 11.10 10.87
C ARG A 12 -10.26 11.99 11.82
N ARG A 13 -10.31 13.32 11.66
CA ARG A 13 -9.72 14.28 12.61
C ARG A 13 -10.35 14.20 14.00
N ARG A 14 -11.67 14.10 14.12
CA ARG A 14 -12.35 13.96 15.43
C ARG A 14 -12.02 12.63 16.09
N LEU A 15 -11.97 11.54 15.33
CA LEU A 15 -11.58 10.23 15.84
C LEU A 15 -10.11 10.20 16.25
N LEU A 16 -9.23 10.75 15.44
CA LEU A 16 -7.82 10.92 15.78
C LEU A 16 -7.67 11.80 17.03
N LEU A 17 -8.51 12.83 17.22
CA LEU A 17 -8.59 13.65 18.44
C LEU A 17 -9.10 12.86 19.64
N ALA A 18 -10.15 12.07 19.50
CA ALA A 18 -10.70 11.22 20.58
C ALA A 18 -9.71 10.11 20.98
N LEU A 19 -8.89 9.64 20.05
CA LEU A 19 -7.81 8.66 20.28
C LEU A 19 -6.50 9.31 20.78
N GLY A 20 -6.52 10.59 21.13
CA GLY A 20 -5.34 11.34 21.55
C GLY A 20 -4.51 11.91 20.39
N PHE A 21 -5.07 12.01 19.19
CA PHE A 21 -4.47 12.62 18.01
C PHE A 21 -4.94 14.09 17.90
N GLY A 22 -4.22 15.02 18.51
CA GLY A 22 -4.62 16.43 18.64
C GLY A 22 -4.40 17.28 17.38
N ALA A 23 -5.23 18.31 17.20
CA ALA A 23 -5.22 19.23 16.08
C ALA A 23 -4.05 20.22 16.14
N ALA A 24 -3.51 20.55 14.96
CA ALA A 24 -2.49 21.59 14.79
C ALA A 24 -3.13 22.98 14.80
N SER A 25 -2.59 23.90 15.60
CA SER A 25 -2.86 25.34 15.53
C SER A 25 -1.93 25.99 14.53
N ALA A 26 -2.48 26.90 13.73
CA ALA A 26 -1.74 27.67 12.73
C ALA A 26 -0.67 28.57 13.39
N ILE A 27 0.56 28.49 12.92
CA ILE A 27 1.64 29.41 13.29
C ILE A 27 2.24 30.06 12.02
N THR A 28 2.40 31.35 12.14
CA THR A 28 2.90 32.31 11.16
C THR A 28 4.36 32.06 10.77
N LEU A 29 4.65 32.16 9.45
CA LEU A 29 5.99 32.06 8.90
C LEU A 29 6.90 33.21 9.33
N SER A 30 8.08 32.89 9.85
CA SER A 30 9.25 33.78 9.80
C SER A 30 10.44 33.04 9.15
N LYS A 31 11.03 33.70 8.16
CA LYS A 31 12.18 33.22 7.39
C LYS A 31 13.45 33.23 8.25
N VAL A 32 14.20 32.11 8.19
CA VAL A 32 15.64 32.12 8.51
C VAL A 32 16.40 31.39 7.40
N GLN A 33 17.44 32.05 6.90
CA GLN A 33 18.35 31.57 5.86
C GLN A 33 19.47 30.68 6.43
N GLY A 34 19.75 29.60 5.71
CA GLY A 34 21.09 29.07 5.40
C GLY A 34 21.95 28.46 6.50
N THR A 35 22.26 27.15 6.34
CA THR A 35 23.65 26.66 6.49
C THR A 35 23.80 25.24 5.90
N THR A 36 24.87 25.09 5.17
CA THR A 36 25.70 23.97 4.64
C THR A 36 25.35 22.51 4.97
N ARG A 37 25.28 21.71 3.90
CA ARG A 37 25.24 20.22 3.87
C ARG A 37 26.54 19.59 4.40
N PRO A 38 26.46 18.48 5.13
CA PRO A 38 27.58 17.55 5.26
C PRO A 38 27.55 16.51 4.11
N THR A 39 28.70 16.33 3.50
CA THR A 39 28.98 15.36 2.43
C THR A 39 29.17 13.97 3.05
N ILE A 40 28.40 12.97 2.60
CA ILE A 40 28.60 11.57 2.96
C ILE A 40 29.57 10.96 1.96
N THR A 41 30.73 10.54 2.44
CA THR A 41 31.77 9.84 1.67
C THR A 41 31.40 8.37 1.48
N ASN A 42 31.31 7.96 0.22
CA ASN A 42 31.14 6.57 -0.20
C ASN A 42 32.39 5.75 0.09
N VAL A 43 32.25 4.67 0.86
CA VAL A 43 33.27 3.61 0.96
C VAL A 43 32.82 2.44 0.08
N ARG A 44 33.56 2.17 -0.99
CA ARG A 44 33.39 0.97 -1.84
C ARG A 44 34.04 -0.24 -1.17
N PRO A 45 33.42 -1.42 -1.14
CA PRO A 45 34.13 -2.69 -0.94
C PRO A 45 34.75 -3.16 -2.26
N ARG A 46 35.99 -3.65 -2.17
CA ARG A 46 36.76 -4.26 -3.26
C ARG A 46 36.17 -5.62 -3.62
N GLY A 47 35.96 -5.85 -4.92
CA GLY A 47 35.52 -7.12 -5.47
C GLY A 47 36.59 -8.23 -5.38
N THR A 48 36.11 -9.46 -5.23
CA THR A 48 36.82 -10.67 -5.61
C THR A 48 36.00 -11.36 -6.71
N GLU A 49 36.62 -11.50 -7.87
CA GLU A 49 36.09 -12.26 -9.00
C GLU A 49 36.06 -13.75 -8.68
N SER A 50 34.94 -14.41 -8.94
CA SER A 50 34.92 -15.83 -9.28
C SER A 50 33.84 -16.10 -10.31
N SER A 51 34.26 -16.55 -11.46
CA SER A 51 33.44 -16.99 -12.58
C SER A 51 32.78 -18.33 -12.29
N SER A 52 31.46 -18.42 -12.41
CA SER A 52 30.78 -19.69 -12.70
C SER A 52 29.53 -19.41 -13.53
N GLY A 53 29.48 -20.01 -14.72
CA GLY A 53 28.41 -19.85 -15.67
C GLY A 53 27.08 -20.36 -15.13
N ALA A 54 26.07 -19.52 -15.18
CA ALA A 54 24.68 -19.89 -14.96
C ALA A 54 23.98 -19.96 -16.32
N SER A 55 23.53 -21.15 -16.68
CA SER A 55 22.66 -21.41 -17.81
C SER A 55 21.31 -20.73 -17.59
N ASN A 56 20.86 -19.95 -18.58
CA ASN A 56 19.53 -19.37 -18.62
C ASN A 56 18.46 -20.48 -18.61
N PRO A 57 17.40 -20.38 -17.81
CA PRO A 57 16.24 -21.23 -17.96
C PRO A 57 15.50 -20.85 -19.26
N PRO A 58 14.81 -21.81 -19.92
CA PRO A 58 14.12 -21.56 -21.17
C PRO A 58 12.96 -20.58 -20.96
N SER A 59 12.93 -19.55 -21.79
CA SER A 59 11.81 -18.63 -21.94
C SER A 59 10.56 -19.40 -22.37
N VAL A 60 9.59 -19.55 -21.49
CA VAL A 60 8.24 -19.99 -21.88
C VAL A 60 7.55 -18.77 -22.47
N ALA A 61 7.55 -18.68 -23.79
CA ALA A 61 6.77 -17.70 -24.51
C ALA A 61 5.27 -18.01 -24.34
N GLY A 62 4.62 -17.33 -23.41
CA GLY A 62 3.16 -17.29 -23.31
C GLY A 62 2.61 -16.56 -24.54
N THR A 63 1.98 -17.28 -25.46
CA THR A 63 1.21 -16.70 -26.55
C THR A 63 -0.07 -16.09 -25.97
N ALA A 64 -0.12 -14.76 -25.87
CA ALA A 64 -1.38 -14.05 -25.65
C ALA A 64 -2.34 -14.44 -26.80
N THR A 65 -3.48 -15.03 -26.46
CA THR A 65 -4.55 -15.32 -27.43
C THR A 65 -5.19 -14.00 -27.82
N THR A 66 -4.69 -13.39 -28.90
CA THR A 66 -5.26 -12.17 -29.47
C THR A 66 -6.44 -12.56 -30.34
N SER A 67 -7.67 -12.16 -29.97
CA SER A 67 -8.76 -12.12 -30.95
C SER A 67 -8.34 -11.14 -32.06
N PRO A 68 -8.43 -11.52 -33.36
CA PRO A 68 -7.98 -10.64 -34.43
C PRO A 68 -8.84 -9.40 -34.49
N VAL A 69 -8.23 -8.24 -34.29
CA VAL A 69 -8.84 -6.93 -34.57
C VAL A 69 -8.81 -6.74 -36.10
N ALA A 70 -9.87 -6.15 -36.66
CA ALA A 70 -9.91 -5.88 -38.10
C ALA A 70 -8.71 -5.03 -38.51
N PRO A 71 -8.09 -5.29 -39.67
CA PRO A 71 -6.87 -4.61 -40.09
C PRO A 71 -7.01 -3.09 -40.26
N ASP A 72 -8.22 -2.60 -40.48
CA ASP A 72 -8.59 -1.19 -40.66
C ASP A 72 -9.23 -0.55 -39.40
N HIS A 73 -9.19 -1.26 -38.28
CA HIS A 73 -9.76 -0.74 -37.01
C HIS A 73 -9.04 0.53 -36.57
N VAL A 74 -9.83 1.55 -36.20
CA VAL A 74 -9.34 2.82 -35.65
C VAL A 74 -9.72 2.88 -34.19
N PHE A 75 -8.76 2.69 -33.32
CA PHE A 75 -8.93 2.73 -31.86
C PHE A 75 -9.32 4.14 -31.37
N ASP A 76 -10.00 4.23 -30.23
CA ASP A 76 -10.24 5.52 -29.60
C ASP A 76 -8.92 6.18 -29.18
N GLN A 77 -7.99 5.38 -28.63
CA GLN A 77 -6.66 5.83 -28.26
C GLN A 77 -5.61 4.76 -28.55
N VAL A 78 -4.42 5.17 -28.97
CA VAL A 78 -3.24 4.32 -29.12
C VAL A 78 -2.11 4.85 -28.26
N ILE A 79 -1.50 3.98 -27.45
CA ILE A 79 -0.21 4.23 -26.82
C ILE A 79 0.85 3.60 -27.71
N GLY A 80 1.68 4.43 -28.37
CA GLY A 80 2.58 4.00 -29.43
C GLY A 80 4.04 3.88 -29.00
N GLY A 81 4.72 2.80 -29.45
CA GLY A 81 6.18 2.67 -29.42
C GLY A 81 6.82 2.46 -28.05
N GLY A 82 6.05 2.18 -27.00
CA GLY A 82 6.55 1.96 -25.66
C GLY A 82 7.05 0.54 -25.40
N ARG A 83 7.91 0.36 -24.40
CA ARG A 83 8.23 -0.95 -23.84
C ARG A 83 7.06 -1.43 -22.99
N VAL A 84 6.20 -2.25 -23.57
CA VAL A 84 5.02 -2.82 -22.91
C VAL A 84 5.46 -4.00 -22.06
N ILE A 85 5.17 -3.93 -20.74
CA ILE A 85 5.50 -5.00 -19.79
C ILE A 85 4.22 -5.48 -19.11
N ASP A 86 3.89 -6.76 -19.29
CA ASP A 86 2.84 -7.45 -18.55
C ASP A 86 3.46 -8.49 -17.61
N PRO A 87 3.47 -8.25 -16.29
CA PRO A 87 4.10 -9.15 -15.34
C PRO A 87 3.40 -10.51 -15.19
N GLU A 88 2.11 -10.62 -15.55
CA GLU A 88 1.38 -11.88 -15.45
C GLU A 88 1.82 -12.88 -16.51
N THR A 89 2.01 -12.44 -17.75
CA THR A 89 2.41 -13.30 -18.87
C THR A 89 3.92 -13.32 -19.11
N GLY A 90 4.65 -12.39 -18.52
CA GLY A 90 6.07 -12.17 -18.80
C GLY A 90 6.31 -11.46 -20.14
N TYR A 91 5.28 -10.84 -20.73
CA TYR A 91 5.43 -10.06 -21.95
C TYR A 91 6.27 -8.82 -21.69
N ASP A 92 7.32 -8.62 -22.50
CA ASP A 92 8.24 -7.48 -22.39
C ASP A 92 8.79 -7.17 -23.79
N ARG A 93 8.12 -6.28 -24.51
CA ARG A 93 8.43 -5.92 -25.91
C ARG A 93 8.14 -4.43 -26.18
N VAL A 94 8.82 -3.86 -27.16
CA VAL A 94 8.38 -2.60 -27.77
C VAL A 94 7.13 -2.87 -28.59
N ALA A 95 6.02 -2.27 -28.20
CA ALA A 95 4.72 -2.52 -28.82
C ALA A 95 3.80 -1.30 -28.70
N ASN A 96 2.63 -1.41 -29.31
CA ASN A 96 1.56 -0.44 -29.28
C ASN A 96 0.36 -1.02 -28.53
N VAL A 97 -0.34 -0.21 -27.74
CA VAL A 97 -1.56 -0.59 -27.01
C VAL A 97 -2.73 0.18 -27.61
N GLY A 98 -3.69 -0.55 -28.17
CA GLY A 98 -4.95 0.00 -28.68
C GLY A 98 -6.04 -0.08 -27.62
N ILE A 99 -6.73 1.01 -27.40
CA ILE A 99 -7.77 1.18 -26.37
C ILE A 99 -9.06 1.62 -27.06
N ASP A 100 -10.18 0.94 -26.74
CA ASP A 100 -11.54 1.36 -27.08
C ASP A 100 -12.36 1.51 -25.81
N GLY A 101 -12.89 2.71 -25.59
CA GLY A 101 -13.60 3.06 -24.38
C GLY A 101 -12.74 2.85 -23.13
N THR A 102 -13.09 1.87 -22.32
CA THR A 102 -12.41 1.57 -21.04
C THR A 102 -11.47 0.37 -21.08
N THR A 103 -11.31 -0.27 -22.26
CA THR A 103 -10.72 -1.60 -22.38
C THR A 103 -9.51 -1.59 -23.30
N ILE A 104 -8.49 -2.34 -22.95
CA ILE A 104 -7.36 -2.68 -23.84
C ILE A 104 -7.90 -3.64 -24.91
N THR A 105 -7.98 -3.19 -26.14
CA THR A 105 -8.55 -3.97 -27.26
C THR A 105 -7.46 -4.70 -28.05
N ALA A 106 -6.25 -4.15 -28.11
CA ALA A 106 -5.13 -4.78 -28.80
C ALA A 106 -3.78 -4.44 -28.16
N ILE A 107 -2.83 -5.39 -28.26
CA ILE A 107 -1.39 -5.14 -28.06
C ILE A 107 -0.68 -5.69 -29.28
N SER A 108 0.11 -4.86 -29.97
CA SER A 108 0.71 -5.20 -31.26
C SER A 108 2.10 -4.59 -31.45
N GLU A 109 3.06 -5.38 -31.92
CA GLU A 109 4.35 -4.86 -32.35
C GLU A 109 4.23 -4.08 -33.70
N ALA A 110 3.21 -4.36 -34.51
CA ALA A 110 2.89 -3.57 -35.67
C ALA A 110 2.16 -2.26 -35.29
N PRO A 111 2.32 -1.19 -36.07
CA PRO A 111 1.61 0.07 -35.84
C PRO A 111 0.09 -0.11 -35.76
N LEU A 112 -0.53 0.63 -34.83
CA LEU A 112 -1.98 0.74 -34.68
C LEU A 112 -2.43 2.16 -35.06
N THR A 113 -3.66 2.30 -35.57
CA THR A 113 -4.25 3.60 -35.89
C THR A 113 -5.26 4.01 -34.81
N GLY A 114 -5.10 5.18 -34.20
CA GLY A 114 -6.01 5.72 -33.19
C GLY A 114 -6.51 7.11 -33.53
N ARG A 115 -7.67 7.49 -32.98
CA ARG A 115 -8.18 8.87 -33.01
C ARG A 115 -7.33 9.82 -32.19
N ALA A 116 -6.80 9.31 -31.06
CA ALA A 116 -5.80 9.98 -30.25
C ALA A 116 -4.57 9.08 -30.10
N THR A 117 -3.39 9.67 -29.93
CA THR A 117 -2.14 8.92 -29.74
C THR A 117 -1.31 9.52 -28.62
N ILE A 118 -0.86 8.63 -27.72
CA ILE A 118 0.18 8.95 -26.72
C ILE A 118 1.49 8.35 -27.25
N ASN A 119 2.49 9.18 -27.48
CA ASN A 119 3.84 8.68 -27.82
C ASN A 119 4.53 8.19 -26.52
N ALA A 120 4.84 6.90 -26.48
CA ALA A 120 5.53 6.25 -25.37
C ALA A 120 6.95 5.78 -25.76
N GLU A 121 7.53 6.29 -26.82
CA GLU A 121 8.91 5.97 -27.20
C GLU A 121 9.88 6.21 -26.02
N HIS A 122 10.77 5.26 -25.78
CA HIS A 122 11.69 5.26 -24.64
C HIS A 122 11.03 5.24 -23.24
N ARG A 123 9.75 4.90 -23.17
CA ARG A 123 8.99 4.76 -21.92
C ARG A 123 8.62 3.30 -21.68
N VAL A 124 8.42 2.98 -20.40
CA VAL A 124 7.75 1.74 -20.00
C VAL A 124 6.26 1.99 -19.93
N VAL A 125 5.50 1.11 -20.57
CA VAL A 125 4.04 1.03 -20.45
C VAL A 125 3.73 -0.17 -19.57
N ALA A 126 3.22 0.06 -18.39
CA ALA A 126 2.96 -0.94 -17.36
C ALA A 126 1.47 -0.91 -16.95
N PRO A 127 0.94 -2.00 -16.37
CA PRO A 127 -0.35 -1.92 -15.70
C PRO A 127 -0.34 -0.83 -14.63
N GLY A 128 -1.46 -0.17 -14.41
CA GLY A 128 -1.62 0.79 -13.32
C GLY A 128 -1.38 0.14 -11.96
N PHE A 129 -0.73 0.84 -11.05
CA PHE A 129 -0.33 0.28 -9.76
C PHE A 129 -1.52 0.14 -8.81
N ILE A 130 -1.53 -0.92 -8.02
CA ILE A 130 -2.53 -1.24 -7.01
C ILE A 130 -1.89 -1.07 -5.63
N ASP A 131 -2.26 -0.02 -4.93
CA ASP A 131 -1.89 0.18 -3.54
C ASP A 131 -2.89 -0.55 -2.64
N MET A 132 -2.52 -1.73 -2.18
CA MET A 132 -3.42 -2.55 -1.38
C MET A 132 -3.40 -2.22 0.12
N ILE A 133 -2.45 -1.40 0.57
CA ILE A 133 -2.45 -0.88 1.94
C ILE A 133 -2.37 0.64 1.86
N SER A 134 -3.50 1.27 1.73
CA SER A 134 -3.68 2.71 1.79
C SER A 134 -4.77 3.04 2.79
N TYR A 135 -5.24 4.26 2.74
CA TYR A 135 -6.37 4.77 3.52
C TYR A 135 -7.43 5.37 2.60
N ASP A 136 -8.40 6.06 3.16
CA ASP A 136 -9.45 6.74 2.39
C ASP A 136 -8.84 7.60 1.27
N PRO A 137 -9.38 7.56 0.04
CA PRO A 137 -8.88 8.36 -1.09
C PRO A 137 -9.31 9.84 -0.94
N ASN A 138 -8.81 10.50 0.11
CA ASN A 138 -9.17 11.89 0.40
C ASN A 138 -8.76 12.83 -0.74
N GLU A 139 -9.46 13.97 -0.87
CA GLU A 139 -9.34 14.92 -1.98
C GLU A 139 -7.92 15.51 -2.16
N TYR A 140 -7.08 15.47 -1.14
CA TYR A 140 -5.70 15.95 -1.21
C TYR A 140 -4.71 14.83 -1.56
N GLY A 141 -4.68 13.78 -0.75
CA GLY A 141 -3.65 12.73 -0.82
C GLY A 141 -3.78 11.84 -2.05
N ILE A 142 -5.00 11.66 -2.56
CA ILE A 142 -5.24 10.78 -3.70
C ILE A 142 -4.49 11.23 -4.97
N TRP A 143 -4.28 12.53 -5.14
CA TRP A 143 -3.56 13.06 -6.30
C TRP A 143 -2.06 12.76 -6.26
N PHE A 144 -1.48 12.61 -5.08
CA PHE A 144 -0.10 12.14 -4.94
C PHE A 144 0.01 10.63 -5.23
N LYS A 145 -1.06 9.84 -4.97
CA LYS A 145 -1.15 8.45 -5.42
C LYS A 145 -1.15 8.36 -6.94
N ILE A 146 -1.98 9.16 -7.60
CA ILE A 146 -1.98 9.28 -9.07
C ILE A 146 -0.59 9.69 -9.57
N ALA A 147 0.05 10.69 -8.96
CA ALA A 147 1.39 11.13 -9.35
C ALA A 147 2.48 10.06 -9.14
N ASP A 148 2.23 9.06 -8.29
CA ASP A 148 3.10 7.89 -8.06
C ASP A 148 2.68 6.65 -8.90
N GLY A 149 1.73 6.81 -9.85
CA GLY A 149 1.32 5.77 -10.80
C GLY A 149 0.19 4.85 -10.31
N VAL A 150 -0.45 5.16 -9.20
CA VAL A 150 -1.53 4.33 -8.62
C VAL A 150 -2.85 4.58 -9.35
N THR A 151 -3.44 3.52 -9.87
CA THR A 151 -4.80 3.52 -10.48
C THR A 151 -5.86 2.86 -9.59
N THR A 152 -5.43 2.12 -8.57
CA THR A 152 -6.32 1.45 -7.62
C THR A 152 -5.81 1.65 -6.19
N ASN A 153 -6.61 2.29 -5.34
CA ASN A 153 -6.29 2.60 -3.94
C ASN A 153 -7.18 1.78 -3.00
N LEU A 154 -6.60 0.82 -2.28
CA LEU A 154 -7.34 -0.06 -1.38
C LEU A 154 -6.94 0.19 0.08
N GLY A 155 -7.93 0.58 0.88
CA GLY A 155 -7.77 0.77 2.33
C GLY A 155 -7.94 -0.53 3.09
N MET A 156 -6.92 -1.42 3.03
CA MET A 156 -6.99 -2.68 3.77
C MET A 156 -6.45 -2.56 5.20
N HIS A 157 -6.18 -1.34 5.66
CA HIS A 157 -5.71 -1.01 7.00
C HIS A 157 -6.18 0.37 7.41
N GLY A 158 -6.57 0.54 8.67
CA GLY A 158 -6.89 1.84 9.25
C GLY A 158 -8.08 2.55 8.62
N MET A 159 -9.08 1.81 8.14
CA MET A 159 -10.33 2.37 7.62
C MET A 159 -11.21 2.84 8.77
N LEU A 160 -11.43 4.16 8.86
CA LEU A 160 -12.16 4.79 9.95
C LEU A 160 -13.61 5.12 9.53
N THR A 161 -14.28 4.14 8.90
CA THR A 161 -15.62 4.31 8.35
C THR A 161 -16.31 2.96 8.12
N THR A 162 -17.63 2.97 7.89
CA THR A 162 -18.39 1.80 7.45
C THR A 162 -18.38 1.67 5.92
N ALA A 163 -18.67 0.47 5.41
CA ALA A 163 -18.67 0.20 3.96
C ALA A 163 -19.64 1.09 3.19
N ASP A 164 -20.89 1.16 3.65
CA ASP A 164 -21.93 1.96 3.00
C ASP A 164 -21.52 3.43 2.91
N ARG A 165 -21.07 4.01 4.00
CA ARG A 165 -20.61 5.39 4.05
C ARG A 165 -19.41 5.63 3.15
N PHE A 166 -18.42 4.71 3.15
CA PHE A 166 -17.23 4.83 2.30
C PHE A 166 -17.61 4.87 0.82
N PHE A 167 -18.36 3.89 0.36
CA PHE A 167 -18.71 3.81 -1.06
C PHE A 167 -19.59 4.98 -1.52
N SER A 168 -20.56 5.41 -0.71
CA SER A 168 -21.40 6.58 -1.04
C SER A 168 -20.61 7.90 -1.04
N THR A 169 -19.57 8.02 -0.21
CA THR A 169 -18.74 9.22 -0.16
C THR A 169 -17.93 9.41 -1.44
N TYR A 170 -17.37 8.34 -2.00
CA TYR A 170 -16.43 8.40 -3.12
C TYR A 170 -17.05 8.11 -4.49
N GLU A 171 -18.34 7.78 -4.57
CA GLU A 171 -19.05 7.54 -5.83
C GLU A 171 -18.97 8.76 -6.75
N GLY A 172 -18.38 8.57 -7.95
CA GLY A 172 -18.18 9.63 -8.94
C GLY A 172 -17.20 10.74 -8.52
N LYS A 173 -16.41 10.55 -7.45
CA LYS A 173 -15.53 11.59 -6.88
C LYS A 173 -14.05 11.17 -6.78
N SER A 174 -13.69 9.99 -7.24
CA SER A 174 -12.32 9.48 -7.14
C SER A 174 -11.63 9.42 -8.50
N PRO A 175 -10.37 9.89 -8.64
CA PRO A 175 -9.62 9.74 -9.87
C PRO A 175 -9.11 8.32 -10.11
N CYS A 176 -9.05 7.46 -9.08
CA CYS A 176 -8.66 6.06 -9.16
C CYS A 176 -9.72 5.15 -8.55
N HIS A 177 -9.62 3.84 -8.82
CA HIS A 177 -10.48 2.85 -8.19
C HIS A 177 -10.24 2.81 -6.68
N TYR A 178 -11.29 2.48 -5.92
CA TYR A 178 -11.26 2.52 -4.47
C TYR A 178 -12.04 1.35 -3.85
N GLY A 179 -11.52 0.86 -2.73
CA GLY A 179 -12.09 -0.23 -1.94
C GLY A 179 -11.41 -0.31 -0.59
N GLY A 180 -11.80 -1.26 0.24
CA GLY A 180 -11.19 -1.41 1.55
C GLY A 180 -11.67 -2.63 2.33
N ALA A 181 -11.24 -2.73 3.58
CA ALA A 181 -11.60 -3.80 4.50
C ALA A 181 -12.37 -3.28 5.71
N TYR A 182 -13.17 -4.15 6.29
CA TYR A 182 -13.70 -3.96 7.63
C TYR A 182 -12.54 -3.77 8.61
N ASP A 183 -12.53 -2.69 9.38
CA ASP A 183 -11.48 -2.40 10.36
C ASP A 183 -11.97 -2.61 11.79
N ASN A 184 -11.51 -3.68 12.42
CA ASN A 184 -11.90 -4.02 13.79
C ASN A 184 -11.53 -2.92 14.78
N TYR A 185 -10.36 -2.26 14.62
CA TYR A 185 -9.93 -1.18 15.52
C TYR A 185 -10.92 -0.01 15.56
N TYR A 186 -11.44 0.38 14.39
CA TYR A 186 -12.48 1.41 14.29
C TYR A 186 -13.79 0.94 14.93
N MET A 187 -14.23 -0.28 14.62
CA MET A 187 -15.53 -0.77 15.05
C MET A 187 -15.60 -1.00 16.56
N ARG A 188 -14.50 -1.42 17.19
CA ARG A 188 -14.41 -1.52 18.66
C ARG A 188 -14.69 -0.19 19.36
N SER A 189 -14.31 0.92 18.76
CA SER A 189 -14.37 2.24 19.39
C SER A 189 -15.58 3.08 18.92
N ASN A 190 -16.09 2.83 17.71
CA ASN A 190 -17.06 3.72 17.05
C ASN A 190 -18.27 3.00 16.44
N GLY A 191 -18.26 1.69 16.38
CA GLY A 191 -19.39 0.86 15.94
C GLY A 191 -20.52 0.73 16.97
N GLY A 192 -20.60 1.65 17.95
CA GLY A 192 -21.58 1.58 19.02
C GLY A 192 -21.19 0.66 20.19
N GLN A 193 -19.97 0.06 20.16
CA GLN A 193 -19.53 -0.89 21.18
C GLN A 193 -18.77 -0.25 22.33
N GLU A 194 -18.12 0.90 22.10
CA GLU A 194 -17.32 1.67 23.10
C GLU A 194 -16.30 0.81 23.87
N ILE A 195 -15.72 -0.22 23.23
CA ILE A 195 -14.81 -1.18 23.88
C ILE A 195 -13.44 -0.52 24.14
N GLY A 196 -12.99 0.31 23.18
CA GLY A 196 -11.63 0.88 23.18
C GLY A 196 -10.52 -0.14 22.87
N GLY A 197 -9.27 0.35 22.80
CA GLY A 197 -8.12 -0.49 22.42
C GLY A 197 -7.58 -1.38 23.54
N SER A 198 -7.72 -0.99 24.81
CA SER A 198 -7.03 -1.64 25.95
C SER A 198 -7.88 -2.67 26.71
N SER A 199 -9.17 -2.73 26.46
CA SER A 199 -10.08 -3.63 27.17
C SER A 199 -10.45 -4.84 26.31
N PRO A 200 -10.59 -6.04 26.88
CA PRO A 200 -11.18 -7.16 26.18
C PRO A 200 -12.67 -6.89 25.93
N ALA A 201 -13.20 -7.36 24.81
CA ALA A 201 -14.63 -7.34 24.54
C ALA A 201 -15.34 -8.41 25.39
N THR A 202 -16.56 -8.10 25.82
CA THR A 202 -17.44 -9.09 26.42
C THR A 202 -18.03 -10.02 25.34
N PRO A 203 -18.53 -11.23 25.68
CA PRO A 203 -19.16 -12.11 24.69
C PRO A 203 -20.26 -11.41 23.86
N ALA A 204 -21.13 -10.64 24.49
CA ALA A 204 -22.18 -9.90 23.79
C ALA A 204 -21.64 -8.82 22.85
N GLN A 205 -20.51 -8.20 23.17
CA GLN A 205 -19.84 -7.26 22.27
C GLN A 205 -19.17 -7.99 21.10
N ILE A 206 -18.60 -9.16 21.33
CA ILE A 206 -18.06 -10.02 20.25
C ILE A 206 -19.18 -10.43 19.29
N ASP A 207 -20.32 -10.92 19.82
CA ASP A 207 -21.50 -11.25 19.00
C ASP A 207 -21.91 -10.06 18.11
N SER A 208 -21.97 -8.86 18.68
CA SER A 208 -22.31 -7.65 17.93
C SER A 208 -21.28 -7.29 16.86
N LEU A 209 -19.96 -7.46 17.11
CA LEU A 209 -18.91 -7.25 16.11
C LEU A 209 -18.97 -8.30 15.00
N VAL A 210 -19.39 -9.54 15.31
CA VAL A 210 -19.61 -10.61 14.33
C VAL A 210 -20.78 -10.27 13.40
N ASP A 211 -21.91 -9.80 13.93
CA ASP A 211 -23.04 -9.36 13.12
C ASP A 211 -22.70 -8.15 12.24
N ASP A 212 -21.90 -7.23 12.77
CA ASP A 212 -21.50 -6.02 12.07
C ASP A 212 -20.53 -6.30 10.91
N ILE A 213 -19.50 -7.14 11.12
CA ILE A 213 -18.61 -7.52 10.02
C ILE A 213 -19.39 -8.22 8.91
N GLU A 214 -20.31 -9.15 9.22
CA GLU A 214 -21.11 -9.83 8.21
C GLU A 214 -21.92 -8.83 7.39
N THR A 215 -22.57 -7.88 8.05
CA THR A 215 -23.32 -6.80 7.41
C THR A 215 -22.46 -5.98 6.46
N GLN A 216 -21.28 -5.56 6.90
CA GLN A 216 -20.41 -4.69 6.13
C GLN A 216 -19.67 -5.42 5.00
N LEU A 217 -19.40 -6.71 5.14
CA LEU A 217 -18.89 -7.51 4.02
C LEU A 217 -19.96 -7.61 2.90
N HIS A 218 -21.25 -7.76 3.24
CA HIS A 218 -22.34 -7.70 2.26
C HIS A 218 -22.50 -6.33 1.61
N GLN A 219 -22.08 -5.26 2.25
CA GLN A 219 -22.06 -3.90 1.68
C GLN A 219 -20.87 -3.65 0.75
N GLY A 220 -19.88 -4.57 0.73
CA GLY A 220 -18.80 -4.57 -0.26
C GLY A 220 -17.39 -4.51 0.25
N TRP A 221 -17.12 -4.54 1.56
CA TRP A 221 -15.75 -4.70 2.03
C TRP A 221 -15.11 -6.00 1.53
N ILE A 222 -13.82 -5.95 1.16
CA ILE A 222 -13.11 -7.04 0.49
C ILE A 222 -12.16 -7.81 1.43
N GLY A 223 -12.36 -7.70 2.72
CA GLY A 223 -11.60 -8.40 3.75
C GLY A 223 -11.86 -7.84 5.15
N ALA A 224 -11.19 -8.40 6.13
CA ALA A 224 -11.18 -7.94 7.52
C ALA A 224 -9.78 -7.46 7.91
N SER A 225 -9.66 -6.44 8.74
CA SER A 225 -8.40 -5.85 9.19
C SER A 225 -8.33 -5.84 10.72
N PHE A 226 -7.20 -6.30 11.26
CA PHE A 226 -6.93 -6.39 12.69
C PHE A 226 -5.61 -5.71 13.03
N SER A 227 -5.58 -4.92 14.10
CA SER A 227 -4.40 -4.18 14.55
C SER A 227 -4.13 -4.38 16.05
N PRO A 228 -3.74 -5.61 16.48
CA PRO A 228 -3.57 -5.95 17.89
C PRO A 228 -2.53 -5.09 18.62
N GLU A 229 -1.49 -4.57 17.96
CA GLU A 229 -0.54 -3.65 18.60
C GLU A 229 -1.22 -2.36 19.07
N TYR A 230 -2.21 -1.87 18.30
CA TYR A 230 -3.00 -0.68 18.65
C TYR A 230 -4.23 -0.99 19.48
N SER A 231 -4.65 -2.25 19.50
CA SER A 231 -5.74 -2.76 20.34
C SER A 231 -5.23 -3.88 21.26
N PRO A 232 -4.35 -3.61 22.23
CA PRO A 232 -3.73 -4.66 23.05
C PRO A 232 -4.74 -5.48 23.88
N GLY A 233 -5.95 -4.99 24.09
CA GLY A 233 -7.03 -5.70 24.76
C GLY A 233 -7.81 -6.67 23.87
N ILE A 234 -7.57 -6.71 22.55
CA ILE A 234 -8.23 -7.66 21.65
C ILE A 234 -7.76 -9.08 21.95
N THR A 235 -8.70 -10.02 22.03
CA THR A 235 -8.42 -11.44 22.29
C THR A 235 -8.42 -12.25 21.00
N ASP A 236 -7.74 -13.42 21.01
CA ASP A 236 -7.75 -14.36 19.88
C ASP A 236 -9.17 -14.87 19.61
N ASP A 237 -10.00 -15.00 20.66
CA ASP A 237 -11.41 -15.38 20.52
C ASP A 237 -12.21 -14.33 19.73
N GLU A 238 -12.05 -13.05 20.04
CA GLU A 238 -12.66 -11.95 19.29
C GLU A 238 -12.19 -11.92 17.84
N ILE A 239 -10.89 -12.08 17.60
CA ILE A 239 -10.32 -12.08 16.24
C ILE A 239 -10.82 -13.29 15.45
N SER A 240 -10.75 -14.49 16.04
CA SER A 240 -11.10 -15.73 15.34
C SER A 240 -12.57 -15.79 14.93
N GLN A 241 -13.48 -15.29 15.76
CA GLN A 241 -14.91 -15.27 15.43
C GLN A 241 -15.19 -14.35 14.23
N GLN A 242 -14.60 -13.17 14.17
CA GLN A 242 -14.72 -12.26 13.03
C GLN A 242 -14.00 -12.80 11.78
N MET A 243 -12.83 -13.43 11.94
CA MET A 243 -12.14 -14.09 10.83
C MET A 243 -12.96 -15.26 10.25
N ALA A 244 -13.69 -16.00 11.09
CA ALA A 244 -14.57 -17.07 10.61
C ALA A 244 -15.68 -16.53 9.69
N VAL A 245 -16.20 -15.34 9.96
CA VAL A 245 -17.14 -14.66 9.05
C VAL A 245 -16.48 -14.34 7.71
N ALA A 246 -15.29 -13.73 7.72
CA ALA A 246 -14.56 -13.44 6.48
C ALA A 246 -14.25 -14.75 5.71
N ALA A 247 -13.79 -15.81 6.41
CA ALA A 247 -13.50 -17.12 5.83
C ALA A 247 -14.73 -17.78 5.19
N LYS A 248 -15.91 -17.67 5.82
CA LYS A 248 -17.20 -18.16 5.27
C LYS A 248 -17.43 -17.66 3.84
N TYR A 249 -17.03 -16.45 3.55
CA TYR A 249 -17.13 -15.83 2.22
C TYR A 249 -15.84 -15.96 1.39
N GLY A 250 -14.81 -16.60 1.92
CA GLY A 250 -13.48 -16.74 1.27
C GLY A 250 -12.73 -15.43 1.14
N LEU A 251 -13.01 -14.46 2.01
CA LEU A 251 -12.30 -13.18 2.10
C LEU A 251 -11.09 -13.30 3.02
N PRO A 252 -9.98 -12.60 2.71
CA PRO A 252 -8.78 -12.63 3.54
C PRO A 252 -8.87 -11.72 4.77
N SER A 253 -8.04 -12.03 5.76
CA SER A 253 -7.81 -11.21 6.94
C SER A 253 -6.42 -10.58 6.92
N PHE A 254 -6.34 -9.28 7.21
CA PHE A 254 -5.16 -8.45 7.17
C PHE A 254 -4.71 -8.09 8.58
N PHE A 255 -3.41 -8.22 8.85
CA PHE A 255 -2.87 -8.05 10.20
C PHE A 255 -1.75 -7.02 10.26
N HIS A 256 -1.96 -5.96 11.05
CA HIS A 256 -0.89 -5.25 11.72
C HIS A 256 -0.56 -6.04 12.99
N GLY A 257 0.60 -6.70 13.04
CA GLY A 257 0.94 -7.67 14.06
C GLY A 257 0.92 -7.11 15.49
N ARG A 258 0.80 -7.99 16.49
CA ARG A 258 0.72 -7.60 17.92
C ARG A 258 2.05 -7.12 18.47
N TYR A 259 3.15 -7.77 18.06
CA TYR A 259 4.50 -7.45 18.51
C TYR A 259 5.40 -7.14 17.31
N SER A 260 6.29 -6.18 17.48
CA SER A 260 7.10 -5.60 16.39
C SER A 260 8.56 -5.49 16.78
N THR A 261 9.10 -6.53 17.42
CA THR A 261 10.46 -6.58 17.96
C THR A 261 11.06 -7.97 17.80
N ASP A 262 12.39 -8.07 17.88
CA ASP A 262 13.13 -9.32 18.00
C ASP A 262 13.43 -9.72 19.45
N VAL A 263 12.93 -8.95 20.43
CA VAL A 263 13.18 -9.18 21.86
C VAL A 263 12.09 -10.08 22.47
N PRO A 264 12.41 -11.35 22.84
CA PRO A 264 11.46 -12.25 23.47
C PRO A 264 11.01 -11.73 24.85
N PRO A 265 9.85 -12.21 25.38
CA PRO A 265 8.98 -13.27 24.81
C PRO A 265 7.90 -12.75 23.84
N ASP A 266 7.74 -11.44 23.73
CA ASP A 266 6.69 -10.76 22.97
C ASP A 266 7.29 -10.18 21.68
N ASP A 267 7.67 -11.06 20.77
CA ASP A 267 8.47 -10.79 19.58
C ASP A 267 7.74 -11.09 18.25
N ASN A 268 8.44 -10.87 17.14
CA ASN A 268 7.95 -11.15 15.79
C ASN A 268 7.54 -12.63 15.60
N ALA A 269 8.28 -13.56 16.20
CA ALA A 269 7.97 -14.98 16.05
C ALA A 269 6.62 -15.32 16.71
N LYS A 270 6.33 -14.74 17.88
CA LYS A 270 5.04 -14.88 18.56
C LYS A 270 3.92 -14.22 17.76
N THR A 271 4.15 -13.05 17.18
CA THR A 271 3.19 -12.39 16.26
C THR A 271 2.83 -13.27 15.08
N LEU A 272 3.83 -13.83 14.39
CA LEU A 272 3.57 -14.68 13.23
C LEU A 272 2.88 -15.98 13.63
N GLN A 273 3.25 -16.56 14.78
CA GLN A 273 2.59 -17.75 15.30
C GLN A 273 1.10 -17.49 15.56
N GLU A 274 0.74 -16.37 16.24
CA GLU A 274 -0.65 -15.94 16.48
C GLU A 274 -1.42 -15.84 15.15
N ILE A 275 -0.90 -15.11 14.16
CA ILE A 275 -1.56 -14.91 12.87
C ILE A 275 -1.77 -16.23 12.12
N LEU A 276 -0.76 -17.10 12.11
CA LEU A 276 -0.82 -18.38 11.43
C LEU A 276 -1.78 -19.36 12.11
N ASP A 277 -1.82 -19.37 13.45
CA ASP A 277 -2.74 -20.23 14.20
C ASP A 277 -4.19 -19.78 14.02
N LEU A 278 -4.45 -18.48 14.02
CA LEU A 278 -5.77 -17.93 13.69
C LEU A 278 -6.19 -18.29 12.26
N GLY A 279 -5.26 -18.20 11.30
CA GLY A 279 -5.51 -18.66 9.92
C GLY A 279 -5.85 -20.14 9.82
N ARG A 280 -5.11 -21.01 10.53
CA ARG A 280 -5.39 -22.47 10.59
C ARG A 280 -6.73 -22.77 11.24
N GLN A 281 -7.03 -22.09 12.36
CA GLN A 281 -8.26 -22.30 13.12
C GLN A 281 -9.50 -21.91 12.31
N THR A 282 -9.45 -20.80 11.58
CA THR A 282 -10.62 -20.22 10.90
C THR A 282 -10.75 -20.62 9.44
N GLY A 283 -9.65 -21.07 8.81
CA GLY A 283 -9.56 -21.27 7.37
C GLY A 283 -9.48 -19.99 6.56
N SER A 284 -9.34 -18.82 7.20
CA SER A 284 -9.15 -17.53 6.52
C SER A 284 -7.76 -17.44 5.91
N GLY A 285 -7.65 -16.99 4.67
CA GLY A 285 -6.38 -16.52 4.14
C GLY A 285 -5.88 -15.33 4.94
N VAL A 286 -4.58 -15.29 5.25
CA VAL A 286 -3.98 -14.22 6.06
C VAL A 286 -3.01 -13.37 5.26
N HIS A 287 -2.97 -12.08 5.55
CA HIS A 287 -2.02 -11.13 4.98
C HIS A 287 -1.30 -10.37 6.09
N VAL A 288 0.02 -10.53 6.17
CA VAL A 288 0.85 -9.76 7.10
C VAL A 288 1.16 -8.41 6.48
N MET A 289 0.54 -7.36 7.02
CA MET A 289 0.73 -5.99 6.54
C MET A 289 2.11 -5.47 6.90
N HIS A 290 2.70 -4.65 6.01
CA HIS A 290 3.99 -3.94 6.20
C HIS A 290 4.99 -4.73 7.08
N ILE A 291 5.28 -5.97 6.68
CA ILE A 291 6.09 -6.95 7.46
C ILE A 291 7.44 -6.39 7.93
N THR A 292 7.98 -5.39 7.21
CA THR A 292 9.22 -4.71 7.60
C THR A 292 9.10 -3.89 8.88
N SER A 293 7.89 -3.54 9.30
CA SER A 293 7.63 -2.79 10.53
C SER A 293 6.88 -3.57 11.60
N THR A 294 6.26 -4.71 11.24
CA THR A 294 5.58 -5.61 12.19
C THR A 294 5.75 -7.07 11.76
N GLY A 295 6.17 -7.94 12.66
CA GLY A 295 6.31 -9.37 12.40
C GLY A 295 7.59 -9.80 11.68
N GLY A 296 8.44 -8.87 11.23
CA GLY A 296 9.69 -9.20 10.53
C GLY A 296 10.89 -8.31 10.85
N THR A 297 10.70 -7.18 11.49
CA THR A 297 11.76 -6.21 11.80
C THR A 297 12.92 -6.86 12.56
N PHE A 298 14.14 -6.69 12.11
CA PHE A 298 15.40 -7.29 12.62
C PHE A 298 15.55 -8.81 12.40
N GLN A 299 14.48 -9.51 11.95
CA GLN A 299 14.46 -10.97 11.76
C GLN A 299 13.83 -11.36 10.41
N MET A 300 13.89 -10.51 9.39
CA MET A 300 13.13 -10.64 8.15
C MET A 300 13.29 -12.01 7.47
N ALA A 301 14.50 -12.50 7.32
CA ALA A 301 14.74 -13.79 6.66
C ALA A 301 14.05 -14.95 7.40
N GLN A 302 14.11 -14.97 8.73
CA GLN A 302 13.46 -15.99 9.57
C GLN A 302 11.94 -15.87 9.49
N SER A 303 11.41 -14.65 9.51
CA SER A 303 9.98 -14.38 9.42
C SER A 303 9.41 -14.84 8.07
N LEU A 304 10.09 -14.52 6.98
CA LEU A 304 9.70 -14.97 5.64
C LEU A 304 9.79 -16.50 5.48
N ASP A 305 10.80 -17.15 6.06
CA ASP A 305 10.92 -18.60 6.09
C ASP A 305 9.75 -19.24 6.86
N THR A 306 9.35 -18.65 7.98
CA THR A 306 8.17 -19.11 8.76
C THR A 306 6.89 -19.03 7.92
N LEU A 307 6.66 -17.90 7.24
CA LEU A 307 5.50 -17.74 6.36
C LEU A 307 5.57 -18.70 5.15
N GLN A 308 6.75 -18.89 4.55
CA GLN A 308 6.93 -19.82 3.45
C GLN A 308 6.64 -21.27 3.87
N LYS A 309 7.09 -21.68 5.06
CA LYS A 309 6.78 -23.01 5.61
C LYS A 309 5.28 -23.23 5.84
N ALA A 310 4.56 -22.22 6.32
CA ALA A 310 3.11 -22.29 6.46
C ALA A 310 2.41 -22.46 5.11
N ARG A 311 2.90 -21.79 4.06
CA ARG A 311 2.41 -21.94 2.69
C ARG A 311 2.67 -23.35 2.14
N ASP A 312 3.89 -23.87 2.32
CA ASP A 312 4.34 -25.11 1.68
C ASP A 312 3.83 -26.36 2.42
N ASN A 313 3.88 -26.35 3.74
CA ASN A 313 3.56 -27.51 4.57
C ASN A 313 2.07 -27.55 4.92
N ASP A 314 1.52 -26.45 5.40
CA ASP A 314 0.15 -26.37 5.91
C ASP A 314 -0.85 -26.00 4.80
N LYS A 315 -0.35 -25.61 3.60
CA LYS A 315 -1.15 -25.08 2.48
C LYS A 315 -1.99 -23.86 2.89
N LEU A 316 -1.53 -23.15 3.89
CA LEU A 316 -2.21 -21.94 4.35
C LEU A 316 -2.04 -20.82 3.30
N ASP A 317 -3.13 -20.13 2.99
CA ASP A 317 -3.12 -18.99 2.09
C ASP A 317 -2.53 -17.77 2.81
N VAL A 318 -1.20 -17.61 2.71
CA VAL A 318 -0.44 -16.55 3.37
C VAL A 318 0.22 -15.64 2.35
N THR A 319 0.10 -14.34 2.54
CA THR A 319 0.85 -13.31 1.83
C THR A 319 1.34 -12.23 2.79
N ALA A 320 2.22 -11.37 2.33
CA ALA A 320 2.67 -10.22 3.10
C ALA A 320 2.93 -9.03 2.17
N CYS A 321 3.02 -7.84 2.73
CA CYS A 321 3.46 -6.66 1.99
C CYS A 321 4.47 -5.84 2.79
N LEU A 322 5.10 -4.91 2.12
CA LEU A 322 6.04 -3.95 2.69
C LEU A 322 5.90 -2.60 2.00
N TYR A 323 6.46 -1.57 2.60
CA TYR A 323 6.80 -0.31 1.93
C TYR A 323 8.33 -0.15 1.87
N PRO A 324 8.88 0.47 0.80
CA PRO A 324 10.33 0.49 0.53
C PRO A 324 11.06 1.62 1.29
N TYR A 325 10.84 1.72 2.61
CA TYR A 325 11.47 2.71 3.49
C TYR A 325 12.02 2.05 4.75
N ASN A 326 13.14 2.56 5.24
CA ASN A 326 13.83 2.05 6.44
C ASN A 326 13.35 2.70 7.75
N PHE A 327 12.18 3.31 7.73
CA PHE A 327 11.53 3.89 8.91
C PHE A 327 10.02 3.76 8.81
N TRP A 328 9.37 3.67 9.95
CA TRP A 328 7.92 3.76 10.09
C TRP A 328 7.52 5.11 10.69
N ALA A 329 6.24 5.45 10.65
CA ALA A 329 5.73 6.61 11.37
C ALA A 329 4.43 6.26 12.08
N THR A 330 4.30 6.78 13.31
CA THR A 330 3.08 6.73 14.10
C THR A 330 3.05 7.90 15.07
N TYR A 331 1.90 8.08 15.73
CA TYR A 331 1.75 9.14 16.69
C TYR A 331 2.46 8.82 18.02
N ILE A 332 3.07 9.84 18.62
CA ILE A 332 3.94 9.71 19.80
C ILE A 332 3.23 9.12 21.03
N ARG A 333 1.89 9.17 21.08
CA ARG A 333 1.09 8.55 22.16
C ARG A 333 0.66 7.12 21.86
N SER A 334 0.96 6.59 20.67
CA SER A 334 0.60 5.22 20.31
C SER A 334 1.27 4.18 21.22
N ALA A 335 0.73 2.96 21.23
CA ALA A 335 1.26 1.84 22.00
C ALA A 335 2.71 1.49 21.61
N ARG A 336 3.15 1.81 20.39
CA ARG A 336 4.54 1.61 19.95
C ARG A 336 5.55 2.35 20.82
N PHE A 337 5.17 3.50 21.39
CA PHE A 337 6.01 4.27 22.31
C PHE A 337 5.71 3.99 23.79
N ALA A 338 5.10 2.83 24.14
CA ALA A 338 4.98 2.37 25.51
C ALA A 338 6.38 2.14 26.14
N PRO A 339 6.52 2.16 27.48
CA PRO A 339 7.81 1.97 28.15
C PRO A 339 8.60 0.79 27.58
N GLY A 340 9.93 0.95 27.41
CA GLY A 340 10.81 -0.04 26.77
C GLY A 340 10.88 0.05 25.24
N TRP A 341 10.26 1.04 24.59
CA TRP A 341 10.26 1.19 23.14
C TRP A 341 11.67 1.32 22.53
N GLN A 342 12.61 1.95 23.24
CA GLN A 342 13.98 2.13 22.77
C GLN A 342 14.69 0.78 22.62
N GLU A 343 14.51 -0.10 23.58
CA GLU A 343 15.06 -1.46 23.54
C GLU A 343 14.36 -2.32 22.46
N ARG A 344 13.02 -2.25 22.42
CA ARG A 344 12.23 -3.00 21.41
C ARG A 344 12.59 -2.66 19.98
N PHE A 345 12.92 -1.40 19.69
CA PHE A 345 13.19 -0.95 18.32
C PHE A 345 14.68 -0.64 18.07
N HIS A 346 15.56 -0.89 19.04
CA HIS A 346 17.01 -0.62 18.97
C HIS A 346 17.34 0.82 18.56
N ILE A 347 16.54 1.79 19.00
CA ILE A 347 16.67 3.20 18.64
C ILE A 347 16.67 4.11 19.89
N THR A 348 17.07 5.34 19.68
CA THR A 348 17.08 6.40 20.69
C THR A 348 16.16 7.56 20.28
N TYR A 349 16.04 8.57 21.12
CA TYR A 349 15.27 9.77 20.78
C TYR A 349 15.76 10.45 19.50
N SER A 350 17.09 10.44 19.22
CA SER A 350 17.67 11.06 18.03
C SER A 350 17.34 10.34 16.70
N ASP A 351 16.82 9.11 16.78
CA ASP A 351 16.35 8.35 15.61
C ASP A 351 14.90 8.66 15.26
N LEU A 352 14.25 9.49 16.09
CA LEU A 352 12.90 10.00 15.85
C LEU A 352 12.95 11.37 15.19
N VAL A 353 12.19 11.54 14.11
CA VAL A 353 12.10 12.80 13.35
C VAL A 353 10.64 13.23 13.25
N VAL A 354 10.36 14.52 13.42
CA VAL A 354 9.04 15.10 13.15
C VAL A 354 8.92 15.37 11.65
N PRO A 355 8.11 14.64 10.89
CA PRO A 355 7.93 14.88 9.46
C PRO A 355 7.47 16.31 9.16
N GLY A 356 7.98 16.87 8.07
CA GLY A 356 7.68 18.25 7.65
C GLY A 356 8.54 19.32 8.31
N THR A 357 9.34 18.98 9.35
CA THR A 357 10.20 19.93 10.05
C THR A 357 11.66 19.53 10.07
N GLY A 358 11.97 18.25 9.88
CA GLY A 358 13.32 17.68 10.04
C GLY A 358 13.83 17.66 11.49
N GLU A 359 13.00 18.04 12.47
CA GLU A 359 13.38 18.04 13.88
C GLU A 359 13.65 16.62 14.38
N ARG A 360 14.89 16.35 14.79
CA ARG A 360 15.26 15.14 15.54
C ARG A 360 14.96 15.34 17.02
N LEU A 361 14.32 14.33 17.62
CA LEU A 361 13.86 14.47 19.01
C LEU A 361 14.99 14.29 20.02
N THR A 362 14.82 14.97 21.13
CA THR A 362 15.49 14.73 22.40
C THR A 362 14.48 14.14 23.39
N LYS A 363 14.95 13.64 24.53
CA LYS A 363 14.02 13.21 25.59
C LYS A 363 13.05 14.34 25.98
N GLN A 364 13.54 15.58 26.06
CA GLN A 364 12.74 16.73 26.46
C GLN A 364 11.64 17.04 25.42
N SER A 365 11.98 17.10 24.11
CA SER A 365 10.99 17.36 23.07
C SER A 365 10.00 16.20 22.91
N PHE A 366 10.47 14.94 23.05
CA PHE A 366 9.60 13.77 23.04
C PHE A 366 8.54 13.85 24.16
N ASP A 367 8.97 14.10 25.41
CA ASP A 367 8.06 14.22 26.55
C ASP A 367 7.08 15.40 26.37
N SER A 368 7.55 16.52 25.84
CA SER A 368 6.72 17.70 25.56
C SER A 368 5.64 17.40 24.53
N TYR A 369 6.00 16.80 23.38
CA TYR A 369 5.01 16.44 22.35
C TYR A 369 4.05 15.36 22.84
N ARG A 370 4.53 14.37 23.59
CA ARG A 370 3.66 13.35 24.18
C ARG A 370 2.64 13.94 25.14
N ALA A 371 3.02 14.98 25.89
CA ALA A 371 2.12 15.66 26.85
C ALA A 371 1.11 16.57 26.14
N SER A 372 1.52 17.33 25.11
CA SER A 372 0.73 18.45 24.57
C SER A 372 0.13 18.18 23.18
N GLU A 373 0.90 17.71 22.20
CA GLU A 373 0.53 17.81 20.79
C GLU A 373 0.24 16.47 20.11
N ASN A 374 0.63 15.33 20.68
CA ASN A 374 0.52 14.00 20.04
C ASN A 374 0.97 13.98 18.57
N LYS A 375 2.19 14.44 18.28
CA LYS A 375 2.71 14.53 16.91
C LYS A 375 2.92 13.15 16.28
N LEU A 376 2.74 13.07 14.96
CA LEU A 376 3.28 11.99 14.16
C LEU A 376 4.81 12.10 14.17
N VAL A 377 5.51 11.00 14.41
CA VAL A 377 6.96 10.92 14.35
C VAL A 377 7.39 9.76 13.45
N ALA A 378 8.39 10.00 12.62
CA ALA A 378 9.09 8.98 11.86
C ALA A 378 10.19 8.38 12.73
N ALA A 379 10.27 7.04 12.80
CA ALA A 379 11.25 6.31 13.57
C ALA A 379 12.14 5.47 12.65
N TYR A 380 13.43 5.76 12.59
CA TYR A 380 14.41 5.04 11.78
C TYR A 380 14.79 3.73 12.46
N ALA A 381 13.89 2.77 12.40
CA ALA A 381 13.94 1.52 13.14
C ALA A 381 13.78 0.26 12.26
N ILE A 382 13.87 0.40 10.95
CA ILE A 382 13.81 -0.72 10.01
C ILE A 382 15.18 -0.87 9.34
N PRO A 383 15.89 -2.00 9.51
CA PRO A 383 17.14 -2.24 8.80
C PRO A 383 16.95 -2.23 7.28
N ASP A 384 17.84 -1.58 6.54
CA ASP A 384 17.81 -1.60 5.06
C ASP A 384 17.89 -3.04 4.51
N ALA A 385 18.62 -3.92 5.17
CA ALA A 385 18.72 -5.33 4.81
C ALA A 385 17.37 -6.05 4.90
N ASP A 386 16.52 -5.68 5.85
CA ASP A 386 15.17 -6.24 5.98
C ASP A 386 14.28 -5.82 4.82
N VAL A 387 14.36 -4.55 4.40
CA VAL A 387 13.62 -4.06 3.23
C VAL A 387 14.05 -4.81 1.97
N VAL A 388 15.36 -4.97 1.75
CA VAL A 388 15.93 -5.72 0.62
C VAL A 388 15.45 -7.17 0.65
N THR A 389 15.57 -7.84 1.79
CA THR A 389 15.15 -9.25 1.95
C THR A 389 13.64 -9.43 1.69
N ALA A 390 12.82 -8.51 2.18
CA ALA A 390 11.38 -8.54 1.93
C ALA A 390 11.04 -8.28 0.45
N LEU A 391 11.72 -7.33 -0.22
CA LEU A 391 11.54 -7.07 -1.66
C LEU A 391 11.91 -8.28 -2.53
N GLN A 392 12.90 -9.08 -2.13
CA GLN A 392 13.33 -10.27 -2.86
C GLN A 392 12.40 -11.47 -2.69
N SER A 393 11.53 -11.48 -1.69
CA SER A 393 10.57 -12.57 -1.48
C SER A 393 9.50 -12.59 -2.58
N LYS A 394 9.16 -13.79 -3.08
CA LYS A 394 8.22 -13.96 -4.21
C LYS A 394 6.76 -13.72 -3.84
N PHE A 395 6.39 -13.81 -2.56
CA PHE A 395 5.01 -13.67 -2.11
C PHE A 395 4.73 -12.35 -1.37
N THR A 396 5.72 -11.48 -1.27
CA THR A 396 5.53 -10.14 -0.74
C THR A 396 5.11 -9.16 -1.83
N MET A 397 4.30 -8.19 -1.46
CA MET A 397 3.77 -7.13 -2.31
C MET A 397 4.25 -5.77 -1.81
N VAL A 398 4.16 -4.74 -2.64
CA VAL A 398 4.41 -3.36 -2.25
C VAL A 398 3.08 -2.68 -1.96
N GLY A 399 2.99 -2.01 -0.81
CA GLY A 399 1.86 -1.18 -0.43
C GLY A 399 2.36 0.00 0.41
N SER A 400 1.71 1.14 0.33
CA SER A 400 2.26 2.37 0.90
C SER A 400 2.06 2.53 2.39
N ASP A 401 1.02 1.92 2.95
CA ASP A 401 0.58 2.12 4.34
C ASP A 401 0.43 3.61 4.70
N ALA A 402 -0.03 4.43 3.75
CA ALA A 402 -0.19 5.86 3.96
C ALA A 402 -1.05 6.52 2.88
N ILE A 403 -1.62 7.67 3.22
CA ILE A 403 -2.10 8.70 2.30
C ILE A 403 -1.73 10.07 2.86
N LEU A 404 -1.49 11.06 2.00
CA LEU A 404 -1.21 12.41 2.49
C LEU A 404 -2.49 13.08 3.00
N GLU A 405 -2.34 13.76 4.12
CA GLU A 405 -3.32 14.68 4.68
C GLU A 405 -2.86 16.14 4.43
N PRO A 406 -3.75 17.13 4.45
CA PRO A 406 -3.40 18.53 4.16
C PRO A 406 -2.32 19.14 5.06
N ALA A 407 -2.10 18.58 6.26
CA ALA A 407 -1.01 18.97 7.14
C ALA A 407 0.32 18.38 6.64
N ASN A 408 1.43 19.10 6.83
CA ASN A 408 2.74 18.64 6.37
C ASN A 408 3.36 17.52 7.26
N ASN A 409 2.67 17.09 8.31
CA ASN A 409 3.12 16.04 9.21
C ASN A 409 2.70 14.66 8.68
N ASN A 410 3.41 14.18 7.65
CA ASN A 410 3.11 12.95 6.92
C ASN A 410 4.36 12.12 6.65
N HIS A 411 4.19 10.81 6.40
CA HIS A 411 5.28 9.94 5.95
C HIS A 411 5.44 10.03 4.42
N PRO A 412 6.68 10.16 3.87
CA PRO A 412 6.92 10.27 2.42
C PRO A 412 6.45 9.06 1.60
N ARG A 413 6.28 7.87 2.21
CA ARG A 413 5.73 6.69 1.54
C ARG A 413 4.34 6.92 0.94
N ALA A 414 3.61 7.92 1.42
CA ALA A 414 2.30 8.28 0.89
C ALA A 414 2.32 8.82 -0.54
N ALA A 415 3.48 9.33 -1.01
CA ALA A 415 3.61 10.00 -2.31
C ALA A 415 4.75 9.44 -3.19
N GLY A 416 5.56 8.49 -2.70
CA GLY A 416 6.73 8.03 -3.44
C GLY A 416 7.01 6.52 -3.32
N CYS A 417 6.09 5.74 -2.79
CA CYS A 417 6.29 4.31 -2.50
C CYS A 417 6.61 3.50 -3.77
N PHE A 418 5.86 3.70 -4.82
CA PHE A 418 5.96 2.94 -6.07
C PHE A 418 7.13 3.39 -6.91
N SER A 419 7.32 4.69 -7.06
CA SER A 419 8.47 5.25 -7.78
C SER A 419 9.80 4.95 -7.08
N ARG A 420 9.85 4.88 -5.74
CA ARG A 420 11.03 4.44 -5.00
C ARG A 420 11.37 2.98 -5.27
N THR A 421 10.35 2.13 -5.36
CA THR A 421 10.55 0.71 -5.71
C THR A 421 11.17 0.57 -7.10
N LEU A 422 10.70 1.34 -8.08
CA LEU A 422 11.20 1.32 -9.46
C LEU A 422 12.58 1.99 -9.58
N GLY A 423 12.73 3.21 -9.06
CA GLY A 423 13.94 4.00 -9.22
C GLY A 423 15.07 3.50 -8.34
N TYR A 424 14.87 3.55 -7.02
CA TYR A 424 15.94 3.24 -6.09
C TYR A 424 16.23 1.73 -6.02
N TYR A 425 15.22 0.87 -5.81
CA TYR A 425 15.47 -0.55 -5.60
C TYR A 425 15.66 -1.36 -6.90
N ALA A 426 14.84 -1.12 -7.93
CA ALA A 426 14.98 -1.90 -9.16
C ALA A 426 16.09 -1.35 -10.05
N ARG A 427 16.10 -0.04 -10.36
CA ARG A 427 17.11 0.56 -11.26
C ARG A 427 18.48 0.73 -10.60
N ASP A 428 18.54 1.46 -9.46
CA ASP A 428 19.81 1.93 -8.91
C ASP A 428 20.51 0.86 -8.07
N GLN A 429 19.77 0.13 -7.22
CA GLN A 429 20.30 -0.92 -6.35
C GLN A 429 20.26 -2.32 -6.99
N GLN A 430 19.49 -2.50 -8.05
CA GLN A 430 19.30 -3.80 -8.72
C GLN A 430 18.90 -4.93 -7.76
N THR A 431 18.13 -4.58 -6.73
CA THR A 431 17.62 -5.50 -5.70
C THR A 431 16.67 -6.54 -6.29
N LEU A 432 15.89 -6.15 -7.29
CA LEU A 432 14.96 -6.98 -8.03
C LEU A 432 14.87 -6.51 -9.48
N SER A 433 14.39 -7.38 -10.38
CA SER A 433 14.18 -7.00 -11.77
C SER A 433 13.01 -6.03 -11.91
N LEU A 434 12.97 -5.27 -13.02
CA LEU A 434 11.86 -4.35 -13.29
C LEU A 434 10.51 -5.09 -13.35
N ILE A 435 10.48 -6.25 -13.99
CA ILE A 435 9.24 -7.03 -14.09
C ILE A 435 8.78 -7.58 -12.73
N ASP A 436 9.72 -7.98 -11.85
CA ASP A 436 9.38 -8.39 -10.48
C ASP A 436 8.88 -7.21 -9.64
N ALA A 437 9.48 -6.03 -9.79
CA ALA A 437 9.00 -4.81 -9.15
C ALA A 437 7.56 -4.50 -9.58
N LEU A 438 7.30 -4.52 -10.88
CA LEU A 438 5.95 -4.32 -11.43
C LEU A 438 4.98 -5.39 -10.92
N ALA A 439 5.37 -6.66 -10.89
CA ALA A 439 4.51 -7.74 -10.37
C ALA A 439 4.04 -7.48 -8.94
N LYS A 440 4.94 -7.00 -8.06
CA LYS A 440 4.64 -6.70 -6.65
C LYS A 440 3.67 -5.54 -6.47
N MET A 441 3.55 -4.68 -7.47
CA MET A 441 2.73 -3.47 -7.43
C MET A 441 1.45 -3.58 -8.28
N THR A 442 1.28 -4.68 -9.02
CA THR A 442 0.19 -4.83 -9.99
C THR A 442 -0.50 -6.18 -9.87
N ILE A 443 0.08 -7.23 -10.46
CA ILE A 443 -0.59 -8.53 -10.58
C ILE A 443 -0.68 -9.30 -9.25
N LEU A 444 0.30 -9.20 -8.36
CA LEU A 444 0.25 -9.90 -7.08
C LEU A 444 -0.89 -9.37 -6.17
N PRO A 445 -1.04 -8.04 -5.95
CA PRO A 445 -2.20 -7.52 -5.23
C PRO A 445 -3.54 -7.80 -5.93
N ALA A 446 -3.61 -7.74 -7.27
CA ALA A 446 -4.82 -8.12 -8.01
C ALA A 446 -5.21 -9.57 -7.71
N LYS A 447 -4.28 -10.51 -7.88
CA LYS A 447 -4.49 -11.95 -7.64
C LYS A 447 -4.86 -12.28 -6.19
N ARG A 448 -4.37 -11.50 -5.25
CA ARG A 448 -4.73 -11.70 -3.83
C ARG A 448 -6.23 -11.55 -3.58
N LEU A 449 -6.89 -10.68 -4.34
CA LEU A 449 -8.26 -10.26 -4.06
C LEU A 449 -9.25 -10.57 -5.19
N GLU A 450 -8.80 -10.83 -6.43
CA GLU A 450 -9.68 -10.96 -7.62
C GLU A 450 -10.73 -12.07 -7.49
N GLY A 451 -10.44 -13.13 -6.72
CA GLY A 451 -11.36 -14.24 -6.51
C GLY A 451 -12.67 -13.86 -5.83
N LYS A 452 -12.67 -12.76 -5.06
CA LYS A 452 -13.86 -12.25 -4.34
C LYS A 452 -14.19 -10.79 -4.66
N ALA A 453 -13.28 -10.07 -5.30
CA ALA A 453 -13.51 -8.76 -5.87
C ALA A 453 -13.28 -8.82 -7.40
N PRO A 454 -14.29 -9.26 -8.19
CA PRO A 454 -14.12 -9.60 -9.61
C PRO A 454 -13.63 -8.45 -10.48
N ALA A 455 -13.86 -7.20 -10.06
CA ALA A 455 -13.32 -6.03 -10.74
C ALA A 455 -11.78 -6.07 -10.85
N LEU A 456 -11.08 -6.70 -9.90
CA LEU A 456 -9.63 -6.85 -9.92
C LEU A 456 -9.13 -7.89 -10.95
N ALA A 457 -9.99 -8.77 -11.44
CA ALA A 457 -9.63 -9.74 -12.47
C ALA A 457 -9.27 -9.09 -13.82
N LYS A 458 -9.62 -7.82 -14.01
CA LYS A 458 -9.26 -7.03 -15.21
C LYS A 458 -8.16 -5.99 -14.94
N LYS A 459 -7.61 -5.93 -13.74
CA LYS A 459 -6.63 -4.92 -13.31
C LYS A 459 -5.26 -5.55 -13.03
N GLY A 460 -4.23 -4.71 -12.96
CA GLY A 460 -2.86 -5.15 -12.70
C GLY A 460 -2.23 -5.96 -13.83
N ARG A 461 -2.78 -5.90 -15.04
CA ARG A 461 -2.32 -6.61 -16.25
C ARG A 461 -2.46 -5.76 -17.52
N LEU A 462 -1.56 -5.96 -18.47
CA LEU A 462 -1.67 -5.39 -19.81
C LEU A 462 -1.98 -6.52 -20.81
N GLN A 463 -3.26 -6.79 -20.97
CA GLN A 463 -3.75 -7.87 -21.83
C GLN A 463 -5.01 -7.42 -22.55
N GLN A 464 -5.29 -8.01 -23.71
CA GLN A 464 -6.55 -7.78 -24.40
C GLN A 464 -7.74 -8.18 -23.51
N GLY A 465 -8.72 -7.28 -23.37
CA GLY A 465 -9.90 -7.45 -22.52
C GLY A 465 -9.70 -6.96 -21.08
N ALA A 466 -8.49 -6.57 -20.69
CA ALA A 466 -8.24 -5.92 -19.41
C ALA A 466 -8.73 -4.46 -19.42
N ASP A 467 -8.97 -3.91 -18.25
CA ASP A 467 -9.26 -2.49 -18.10
C ASP A 467 -8.05 -1.65 -18.52
N ALA A 468 -8.29 -0.53 -19.19
CA ALA A 468 -7.23 0.39 -19.61
C ALA A 468 -6.75 1.25 -18.42
N ASP A 469 -6.28 0.57 -17.35
CA ASP A 469 -5.60 1.14 -16.20
C ASP A 469 -4.10 1.01 -16.44
N ILE A 470 -3.44 2.12 -16.80
CA ILE A 470 -2.09 2.10 -17.36
C ILE A 470 -1.24 3.20 -16.71
N THR A 471 0.00 2.84 -16.35
CA THR A 471 1.02 3.80 -15.94
C THR A 471 2.17 3.80 -16.94
N ILE A 472 2.50 4.98 -17.47
CA ILE A 472 3.61 5.20 -18.40
C ILE A 472 4.68 6.01 -17.68
N PHE A 473 5.91 5.49 -17.68
CA PHE A 473 7.00 6.15 -16.96
C PHE A 473 8.33 6.05 -17.70
N ASP A 474 9.21 7.00 -17.41
CA ASP A 474 10.60 7.00 -17.87
C ASP A 474 11.45 6.13 -16.92
N PRO A 475 11.92 4.96 -17.36
CA PRO A 475 12.71 4.07 -16.51
C PRO A 475 14.06 4.67 -16.07
N SER A 476 14.55 5.68 -16.78
CA SER A 476 15.82 6.34 -16.46
C SER A 476 15.71 7.39 -15.37
N THR A 477 14.52 7.99 -15.20
CA THR A 477 14.31 9.14 -14.30
C THR A 477 13.28 8.90 -13.20
N VAL A 478 12.51 7.80 -13.26
CA VAL A 478 11.50 7.49 -12.23
C VAL A 478 12.14 7.43 -10.85
N ALA A 479 11.62 8.22 -9.91
CA ALA A 479 12.12 8.32 -8.55
C ALA A 479 11.10 8.98 -7.61
N ASP A 480 11.14 8.61 -6.34
CA ASP A 480 10.49 9.38 -5.29
C ASP A 480 11.21 10.72 -5.07
N ARG A 481 10.42 11.77 -4.82
CA ARG A 481 10.92 13.09 -4.41
C ARG A 481 10.55 13.42 -2.98
N SER A 482 9.59 12.69 -2.44
CA SER A 482 9.12 12.87 -1.08
C SER A 482 10.22 12.52 -0.09
N THR A 483 10.43 13.39 0.89
CA THR A 483 11.36 13.19 1.99
C THR A 483 10.63 13.36 3.33
N VAL A 484 11.28 12.98 4.41
CA VAL A 484 10.73 13.21 5.75
C VAL A 484 10.51 14.70 6.03
N ASP A 485 11.38 15.57 5.50
CA ASP A 485 11.28 17.02 5.66
C ASP A 485 10.25 17.66 4.74
N ASN A 486 10.00 17.04 3.58
CA ASN A 486 9.03 17.50 2.60
C ASN A 486 8.25 16.31 2.00
N PRO A 487 7.26 15.77 2.73
CA PRO A 487 6.56 14.55 2.33
C PRO A 487 5.57 14.74 1.18
N ALA A 488 5.12 15.97 0.91
CA ALA A 488 4.14 16.28 -0.14
C ALA A 488 4.83 16.69 -1.44
N GLN A 489 5.50 15.73 -2.08
CA GLN A 489 6.15 15.91 -3.39
C GLN A 489 5.68 14.85 -4.37
N GLU A 490 5.29 15.27 -5.57
CA GLU A 490 4.99 14.34 -6.66
C GLU A 490 6.26 13.59 -7.08
N SER A 491 6.11 12.31 -7.41
CA SER A 491 7.17 11.47 -7.96
C SER A 491 7.67 12.00 -9.31
N ALA A 492 8.95 11.79 -9.61
CA ALA A 492 9.53 12.08 -10.90
C ALA A 492 9.34 10.91 -11.88
N GLY A 493 9.31 11.21 -13.17
CA GLY A 493 9.37 10.23 -14.25
C GLY A 493 8.09 9.43 -14.48
N ILE A 494 7.00 9.69 -13.76
CA ILE A 494 5.66 9.18 -14.11
C ILE A 494 5.04 10.18 -15.09
N ASP A 495 4.98 9.82 -16.37
CA ASP A 495 4.54 10.73 -17.42
C ASP A 495 3.03 10.69 -17.62
N TYR A 496 2.43 9.50 -17.73
CA TYR A 496 0.98 9.35 -17.86
C TYR A 496 0.43 8.33 -16.88
N VAL A 497 -0.78 8.60 -16.39
CA VAL A 497 -1.62 7.64 -15.68
C VAL A 497 -3.00 7.67 -16.31
N LEU A 498 -3.47 6.49 -16.75
CA LEU A 498 -4.80 6.29 -17.31
C LEU A 498 -5.59 5.39 -16.35
N VAL A 499 -6.84 5.75 -16.11
CA VAL A 499 -7.81 4.95 -15.38
C VAL A 499 -9.03 4.75 -16.28
N LEU A 500 -9.36 3.49 -16.60
CA LEU A 500 -10.40 3.15 -17.58
C LEU A 500 -10.24 3.92 -18.90
N GLY A 501 -8.99 4.02 -19.40
CA GLY A 501 -8.68 4.72 -20.64
C GLY A 501 -8.69 6.24 -20.55
N GLN A 502 -9.12 6.84 -19.44
CA GLN A 502 -9.12 8.29 -19.24
C GLN A 502 -7.81 8.75 -18.63
N VAL A 503 -7.19 9.76 -19.23
CA VAL A 503 -5.93 10.34 -18.75
C VAL A 503 -6.20 11.19 -17.50
N VAL A 504 -5.76 10.71 -16.33
CA VAL A 504 -5.86 11.43 -15.04
C VAL A 504 -4.56 12.17 -14.71
N LYS A 505 -3.45 11.82 -15.38
CA LYS A 505 -2.17 12.53 -15.35
C LYS A 505 -1.50 12.48 -16.71
N SER A 506 -0.92 13.61 -17.13
CA SER A 506 -0.07 13.74 -18.30
C SER A 506 1.19 14.55 -17.97
N PRO A 507 2.14 14.77 -18.90
CA PRO A 507 3.25 15.69 -18.69
C PRO A 507 2.82 17.14 -18.36
N ASP A 508 1.61 17.55 -18.73
CA ASP A 508 1.04 18.85 -18.42
C ASP A 508 0.55 18.97 -16.96
N GLY A 509 0.47 17.83 -16.23
CA GLY A 509 0.08 17.78 -14.83
C GLY A 509 -1.07 16.82 -14.52
N LEU A 510 -1.68 17.02 -13.37
CA LEU A 510 -2.83 16.25 -12.87
C LEU A 510 -4.14 16.86 -13.38
N HIS A 511 -5.00 16.02 -13.97
CA HIS A 511 -6.32 16.39 -14.50
C HIS A 511 -7.39 16.21 -13.41
N LYS A 512 -7.52 17.19 -12.51
CA LYS A 512 -8.33 17.07 -11.28
C LYS A 512 -9.85 17.04 -11.50
N ASP A 513 -10.29 17.31 -12.68
CA ASP A 513 -11.68 17.21 -13.15
C ASP A 513 -12.02 15.83 -13.75
N VAL A 514 -11.03 14.95 -13.93
CA VAL A 514 -11.20 13.60 -14.48
C VAL A 514 -11.25 12.58 -13.34
N LEU A 515 -12.44 12.05 -13.08
CA LEU A 515 -12.74 11.20 -11.92
C LEU A 515 -13.37 9.85 -12.33
N PRO A 516 -12.64 9.00 -13.08
CA PRO A 516 -13.19 7.76 -13.64
C PRO A 516 -13.22 6.60 -12.64
N GLY A 517 -12.70 6.77 -11.44
CA GLY A 517 -12.55 5.72 -10.45
C GLY A 517 -13.84 5.02 -10.10
N GLN A 518 -13.81 3.70 -10.01
CA GLN A 518 -14.94 2.84 -9.70
C GLN A 518 -14.72 2.10 -8.38
N PRO A 519 -15.80 1.77 -7.65
CA PRO A 519 -15.69 1.00 -6.43
C PRO A 519 -15.20 -0.43 -6.71
N ILE A 520 -14.28 -0.91 -5.88
CA ILE A 520 -13.86 -2.32 -5.82
C ILE A 520 -14.58 -2.96 -4.64
N LYS A 521 -15.55 -3.80 -4.95
CA LYS A 521 -16.41 -4.45 -3.95
C LYS A 521 -16.28 -5.95 -3.99
N SER A 522 -16.48 -6.59 -2.84
CA SER A 522 -16.69 -8.03 -2.78
C SER A 522 -18.01 -8.41 -3.45
N VAL A 523 -18.04 -9.61 -4.05
CA VAL A 523 -19.26 -10.27 -4.48
C VAL A 523 -19.39 -11.54 -3.66
N LEU A 524 -20.31 -11.52 -2.70
CA LEU A 524 -20.58 -12.64 -1.80
C LEU A 524 -21.71 -13.48 -2.36
N SER A 525 -21.49 -14.78 -2.47
CA SER A 525 -22.48 -15.78 -2.92
C SER A 525 -22.88 -16.68 -1.77
#